data_dc16e02ba5af2c166565654a5c3ec5df
#
_entry.id   dc16e02ba5af2c166565654a5c3ec5df
#
_cell.length_a   1.000
_cell.length_b   1.000
_cell.length_c   1.000
_cell.angle_alpha   90.00
_cell.angle_beta   90.00
_cell.angle_gamma   90.00
#
_symmetry.space_group_name_H-M   'P 1'
#
loop_
_entity.id
_entity.type
_entity.pdbx_description
1 polymer ?
#
loop_
_entity_poly.entity_id
_entity_poly.type
_entity_poly.pdbx_seq_one_letter_code
_entity_poly.pdbx_strand_id
1 'polypeptide(L)'
;TLDEMFSPGQEVLDAWGKAYGILANVFINREAQIYNESASKTGGWEGTRAFRIVKKTPRSALITSFEFEPVDGGAVAEYHPGQYLAVWLKPEGFPHQEIRQYSLTRKPDGKGYRIAVKRENGGQVSNWLHDSAKEGDVVYLAAPAGDFFLNVAPETPVTLLSGGVGQTPMLAMLDVLAKAQHPAQVNWFHAAENGDVHAFADEVKALGETLPKFTSHVWYRSPSEADRQADAFDSEGLMDLSALADKIGDPQMQFYLCGPVAFMQFAAQQLVELGVNKDNIHYECFGP
;
A
#
# COMPACT_ATOMS: atom_id res chain seq x y z
N THR A 1 14.68 16.42 -25.64
CA THR A 1 14.50 15.24 -26.51
C THR A 1 15.87 14.65 -26.89
N LEU A 2 15.89 13.45 -27.51
CA LEU A 2 17.13 12.82 -28.01
C LEU A 2 17.86 13.71 -29.00
N ASP A 3 17.11 14.43 -29.84
CA ASP A 3 17.64 15.38 -30.83
C ASP A 3 18.33 16.58 -30.16
N GLU A 4 17.71 17.16 -29.14
CA GLU A 4 18.28 18.29 -28.38
C GLU A 4 19.55 17.91 -27.60
N MET A 5 19.63 16.68 -27.08
CA MET A 5 20.75 16.26 -26.24
C MET A 5 21.92 15.70 -27.03
N PHE A 6 21.69 15.01 -28.14
CA PHE A 6 22.72 14.25 -28.85
C PHE A 6 22.84 14.58 -30.34
N SER A 7 21.88 15.34 -30.92
CA SER A 7 21.82 15.66 -32.36
C SER A 7 22.16 14.46 -33.26
N PRO A 8 21.55 13.27 -33.02
CA PRO A 8 21.79 12.09 -33.81
C PRO A 8 21.21 12.32 -35.23
N GLY A 9 21.78 11.72 -36.24
CA GLY A 9 21.22 11.82 -37.60
C GLY A 9 19.79 11.26 -37.70
N GLN A 10 19.04 11.67 -38.73
CA GLN A 10 17.63 11.31 -38.94
C GLN A 10 17.38 9.79 -38.89
N GLU A 11 18.30 9.00 -39.44
CA GLU A 11 18.21 7.54 -39.43
C GLU A 11 18.13 6.94 -38.00
N VAL A 12 18.90 7.53 -37.07
CA VAL A 12 18.89 7.14 -35.64
C VAL A 12 17.57 7.54 -34.99
N LEU A 13 17.09 8.77 -35.28
CA LEU A 13 15.79 9.23 -34.76
C LEU A 13 14.63 8.37 -35.25
N ASP A 14 14.64 7.99 -36.55
CA ASP A 14 13.63 7.10 -37.11
C ASP A 14 13.66 5.69 -36.50
N ALA A 15 14.86 5.15 -36.27
CA ALA A 15 15.03 3.84 -35.63
C ALA A 15 14.51 3.88 -34.19
N TRP A 16 14.84 4.92 -33.43
CA TRP A 16 14.32 5.13 -32.07
C TRP A 16 12.81 5.35 -32.07
N GLY A 17 12.27 6.13 -33.01
CA GLY A 17 10.83 6.33 -33.14
C GLY A 17 10.08 5.01 -33.38
N LYS A 18 10.62 4.12 -34.22
CA LYS A 18 10.05 2.78 -34.45
C LYS A 18 10.12 1.90 -33.20
N ALA A 19 11.28 1.85 -32.54
CA ALA A 19 11.47 1.05 -31.33
C ALA A 19 10.53 1.55 -30.20
N TYR A 20 10.45 2.87 -30.00
CA TYR A 20 9.53 3.47 -29.03
C TYR A 20 8.06 3.19 -29.37
N GLY A 21 7.69 3.26 -30.67
CA GLY A 21 6.32 2.95 -31.11
C GLY A 21 5.92 1.51 -30.83
N ILE A 22 6.84 0.54 -31.00
CA ILE A 22 6.59 -0.87 -30.64
C ILE A 22 6.37 -1.00 -29.14
N LEU A 23 7.26 -0.41 -28.33
CA LEU A 23 7.16 -0.46 -26.87
C LEU A 23 5.87 0.23 -26.38
N ALA A 24 5.56 1.42 -26.90
CA ALA A 24 4.34 2.16 -26.58
C ALA A 24 3.08 1.33 -26.88
N ASN A 25 3.04 0.65 -28.03
CA ASN A 25 1.90 -0.21 -28.38
C ASN A 25 1.73 -1.41 -27.43
N VAL A 26 2.83 -1.99 -26.92
CA VAL A 26 2.75 -3.05 -25.91
C VAL A 26 2.10 -2.52 -24.63
N PHE A 27 2.52 -1.33 -24.15
CA PHE A 27 1.94 -0.71 -22.96
C PHE A 27 0.47 -0.32 -23.18
N ILE A 28 0.14 0.35 -24.28
CA ILE A 28 -1.22 0.77 -24.62
C ILE A 28 -2.17 -0.44 -24.68
N ASN A 29 -1.75 -1.54 -25.31
CA ASN A 29 -2.56 -2.74 -25.41
C ASN A 29 -2.75 -3.40 -24.03
N ARG A 30 -1.70 -3.45 -23.21
CA ARG A 30 -1.81 -4.00 -21.84
C ARG A 30 -2.68 -3.14 -20.94
N GLU A 31 -2.54 -1.83 -21.03
CA GLU A 31 -3.38 -0.87 -20.30
C GLU A 31 -4.85 -1.00 -20.70
N ALA A 32 -5.14 -1.08 -21.99
CA ALA A 32 -6.50 -1.31 -22.49
C ALA A 32 -7.11 -2.64 -21.98
N GLN A 33 -6.31 -3.71 -21.91
CA GLN A 33 -6.74 -4.99 -21.33
C GLN A 33 -7.10 -4.82 -19.84
N ILE A 34 -6.24 -4.18 -19.04
CA ILE A 34 -6.46 -3.93 -17.62
C ILE A 34 -7.73 -3.10 -17.41
N TYR A 35 -7.95 -2.06 -18.20
CA TYR A 35 -9.17 -1.25 -18.11
C TYR A 35 -10.43 -2.07 -18.45
N ASN A 36 -10.40 -2.88 -19.50
CA ASN A 36 -11.51 -3.75 -19.88
C ASN A 36 -11.80 -4.81 -18.80
N GLU A 37 -10.76 -5.44 -18.26
CA GLU A 37 -10.88 -6.40 -17.15
C GLU A 37 -11.50 -5.74 -15.91
N SER A 38 -11.06 -4.51 -15.57
CA SER A 38 -11.58 -3.75 -14.44
C SER A 38 -13.01 -3.31 -14.64
N ALA A 39 -13.37 -2.84 -15.85
CA ALA A 39 -14.71 -2.43 -16.18
C ALA A 39 -15.71 -3.60 -16.21
N SER A 40 -15.25 -4.80 -16.58
CA SER A 40 -16.08 -6.01 -16.66
C SER A 40 -16.43 -6.63 -15.30
N LYS A 41 -15.72 -6.28 -14.25
CA LYS A 41 -16.02 -6.74 -12.87
C LYS A 41 -17.35 -6.17 -12.39
N THR A 42 -18.06 -6.91 -11.53
CA THR A 42 -19.25 -6.38 -10.85
C THR A 42 -18.89 -5.11 -10.09
N GLY A 43 -19.59 -4.02 -10.36
CA GLY A 43 -19.30 -2.71 -9.78
C GLY A 43 -18.06 -2.01 -10.35
N GLY A 44 -17.46 -2.58 -11.42
CA GLY A 44 -16.31 -2.00 -12.12
C GLY A 44 -16.72 -0.80 -12.99
N TRP A 45 -15.71 -0.03 -13.40
CA TRP A 45 -15.90 1.12 -14.29
C TRP A 45 -14.63 1.38 -15.13
N GLU A 46 -14.82 2.10 -16.21
CA GLU A 46 -13.75 2.59 -17.07
C GLU A 46 -13.36 4.02 -16.68
N GLY A 47 -12.08 4.36 -16.76
CA GLY A 47 -11.57 5.69 -16.44
C GLY A 47 -11.73 6.04 -14.97
N THR A 48 -12.42 7.14 -14.68
CA THR A 48 -12.64 7.61 -13.30
C THR A 48 -14.12 7.69 -12.96
N ARG A 49 -14.47 7.37 -11.71
CA ARG A 49 -15.82 7.47 -11.14
C ARG A 49 -15.82 8.39 -9.93
N ALA A 50 -16.89 9.15 -9.75
CA ALA A 50 -17.03 10.09 -8.66
C ALA A 50 -17.33 9.37 -7.33
N PHE A 51 -16.55 9.70 -6.31
CA PHE A 51 -16.70 9.19 -4.95
C PHE A 51 -16.77 10.36 -3.96
N ARG A 52 -17.56 10.19 -2.92
CA ARG A 52 -17.67 11.14 -1.81
C ARG A 52 -16.79 10.68 -0.66
N ILE A 53 -16.03 11.60 -0.05
CA ILE A 53 -15.37 11.36 1.23
C ILE A 53 -16.48 11.30 2.30
N VAL A 54 -16.73 10.11 2.83
CA VAL A 54 -17.76 9.91 3.86
C VAL A 54 -17.16 9.94 5.27
N LYS A 55 -15.85 9.70 5.38
CA LYS A 55 -15.15 9.78 6.66
C LYS A 55 -13.69 10.15 6.48
N LYS A 56 -13.22 11.04 7.35
CA LYS A 56 -11.82 11.46 7.45
C LYS A 56 -11.36 11.29 8.89
N THR A 57 -10.38 10.42 9.13
CA THR A 57 -9.96 10.06 10.49
C THR A 57 -8.44 10.15 10.63
N PRO A 58 -7.90 11.03 11.48
CA PRO A 58 -6.49 10.99 11.87
C PRO A 58 -6.16 9.63 12.50
N ARG A 59 -5.06 9.03 12.07
CA ARG A 59 -4.57 7.73 12.57
C ARG A 59 -3.26 7.84 13.32
N SER A 60 -2.50 8.89 13.02
CA SER A 60 -1.29 9.30 13.73
C SER A 60 -1.03 10.78 13.44
N ALA A 61 0.05 11.34 13.95
CA ALA A 61 0.46 12.72 13.65
C ALA A 61 0.68 12.98 12.14
N LEU A 62 1.04 11.94 11.38
CA LEU A 62 1.34 12.07 9.96
C LEU A 62 0.37 11.33 9.03
N ILE A 63 -0.48 10.44 9.53
CA ILE A 63 -1.32 9.59 8.68
C ILE A 63 -2.79 9.84 8.98
N THR A 64 -3.57 10.10 7.92
CA THR A 64 -5.03 10.24 7.96
C THR A 64 -5.67 9.26 7.02
N SER A 65 -6.70 8.54 7.47
CA SER A 65 -7.50 7.67 6.62
C SER A 65 -8.71 8.39 6.04
N PHE A 66 -9.08 8.00 4.81
CA PHE A 66 -10.23 8.51 4.07
C PHE A 66 -11.08 7.33 3.62
N GLU A 67 -12.37 7.40 3.90
CA GLU A 67 -13.35 6.43 3.42
C GLU A 67 -14.20 7.06 2.32
N PHE A 68 -14.43 6.29 1.26
CA PHE A 68 -15.11 6.75 0.06
C PHE A 68 -16.30 5.87 -0.25
N GLU A 69 -17.41 6.50 -0.62
CA GLU A 69 -18.57 5.84 -1.20
C GLU A 69 -18.90 6.44 -2.59
N PRO A 70 -19.40 5.64 -3.53
CA PRO A 70 -19.71 6.14 -4.86
C PRO A 70 -20.89 7.13 -4.80
N VAL A 71 -20.78 8.24 -5.53
CA VAL A 71 -21.81 9.30 -5.53
C VAL A 71 -23.13 8.80 -6.12
N ASP A 72 -23.07 7.87 -7.06
CA ASP A 72 -24.25 7.26 -7.69
C ASP A 72 -24.91 6.15 -6.85
N GLY A 73 -24.34 5.79 -5.70
CA GLY A 73 -24.83 4.75 -4.79
C GLY A 73 -24.75 3.33 -5.34
N GLY A 74 -24.13 3.12 -6.51
CA GLY A 74 -23.95 1.79 -7.09
C GLY A 74 -22.89 0.97 -6.39
N ALA A 75 -22.87 -0.35 -6.61
CA ALA A 75 -21.82 -1.24 -6.13
C ALA A 75 -20.44 -0.80 -6.64
N VAL A 76 -19.40 -1.11 -5.89
CA VAL A 76 -18.00 -0.85 -6.26
C VAL A 76 -17.26 -2.15 -6.54
N ALA A 77 -16.25 -2.09 -7.39
CA ALA A 77 -15.44 -3.24 -7.75
C ALA A 77 -14.76 -3.86 -6.53
N GLU A 78 -14.82 -5.18 -6.43
CA GLU A 78 -14.01 -5.96 -5.49
C GLU A 78 -12.53 -5.85 -5.89
N TYR A 79 -11.64 -6.03 -4.94
CA TYR A 79 -10.20 -5.95 -5.13
C TYR A 79 -9.45 -7.00 -4.30
N HIS A 80 -8.24 -7.26 -4.66
CA HIS A 80 -7.35 -8.11 -3.87
C HIS A 80 -6.65 -7.29 -2.78
N PRO A 81 -6.56 -7.79 -1.53
CA PRO A 81 -5.90 -7.08 -0.43
C PRO A 81 -4.41 -6.85 -0.74
N GLY A 82 -4.00 -5.60 -0.75
CA GLY A 82 -2.68 -5.14 -1.23
C GLY A 82 -2.77 -4.20 -2.43
N GLN A 83 -3.84 -4.28 -3.23
CA GLN A 83 -4.07 -3.38 -4.35
C GLN A 83 -4.30 -1.92 -3.92
N TYR A 84 -4.18 -0.99 -4.87
CA TYR A 84 -4.29 0.44 -4.67
C TYR A 84 -5.39 1.07 -5.52
N LEU A 85 -5.75 2.32 -5.19
CA LEU A 85 -6.56 3.22 -6.00
C LEU A 85 -5.70 4.35 -6.55
N ALA A 86 -5.98 4.81 -7.78
CA ALA A 86 -5.52 6.09 -8.25
C ALA A 86 -6.58 7.16 -7.93
N VAL A 87 -6.19 8.15 -7.14
CA VAL A 87 -7.02 9.30 -6.76
C VAL A 87 -6.67 10.46 -7.67
N TRP A 88 -7.67 10.98 -8.37
CA TRP A 88 -7.57 12.08 -9.32
C TRP A 88 -8.14 13.35 -8.71
N LEU A 89 -7.32 14.39 -8.61
CA LEU A 89 -7.65 15.63 -7.93
C LEU A 89 -7.31 16.82 -8.82
N LYS A 90 -8.19 17.80 -8.85
CA LYS A 90 -7.92 19.12 -9.39
C LYS A 90 -8.58 20.19 -8.51
N PRO A 91 -8.11 20.37 -7.27
CA PRO A 91 -8.62 21.41 -6.41
C PRO A 91 -8.37 22.81 -6.99
N GLU A 92 -9.14 23.78 -6.50
CA GLU A 92 -8.87 25.17 -6.79
C GLU A 92 -7.45 25.57 -6.41
N GLY A 93 -6.74 26.28 -7.28
CA GLY A 93 -5.34 26.66 -7.10
C GLY A 93 -4.31 25.63 -7.59
N PHE A 94 -4.73 24.42 -7.99
CA PHE A 94 -3.80 23.48 -8.62
C PHE A 94 -3.63 23.80 -10.11
N PRO A 95 -2.39 23.95 -10.60
CA PRO A 95 -2.14 24.30 -12.00
C PRO A 95 -2.55 23.18 -12.96
N HIS A 96 -2.43 21.93 -12.50
CA HIS A 96 -2.73 20.74 -13.27
C HIS A 96 -3.57 19.76 -12.47
N GLN A 97 -4.12 18.76 -13.15
CA GLN A 97 -4.73 17.60 -12.51
C GLN A 97 -3.62 16.72 -11.92
N GLU A 98 -3.78 16.37 -10.67
CA GLU A 98 -2.86 15.51 -9.94
C GLU A 98 -3.44 14.11 -9.79
N ILE A 99 -2.58 13.10 -9.92
CA ILE A 99 -2.93 11.71 -9.76
C ILE A 99 -1.97 11.11 -8.73
N ARG A 100 -2.50 10.46 -7.69
CA ARG A 100 -1.69 9.73 -6.71
C ARG A 100 -2.31 8.38 -6.41
N GLN A 101 -1.44 7.41 -6.24
CA GLN A 101 -1.82 6.04 -5.91
C GLN A 101 -1.74 5.84 -4.40
N TYR A 102 -2.77 5.21 -3.83
CA TYR A 102 -2.84 4.90 -2.42
C TYR A 102 -3.36 3.48 -2.22
N SER A 103 -2.64 2.68 -1.45
CA SER A 103 -3.05 1.32 -1.12
C SER A 103 -4.37 1.30 -0.36
N LEU A 104 -5.19 0.33 -0.67
CA LEU A 104 -6.42 0.03 0.05
C LEU A 104 -6.09 -0.57 1.41
N THR A 105 -6.80 -0.17 2.48
CA THR A 105 -6.42 -0.45 3.87
C THR A 105 -7.39 -1.34 4.63
N ARG A 106 -8.40 -1.90 3.97
CA ARG A 106 -9.34 -2.85 4.56
C ARG A 106 -9.68 -3.93 3.55
N LYS A 107 -10.37 -4.99 4.00
CA LYS A 107 -10.89 -5.99 3.07
C LYS A 107 -11.99 -5.39 2.19
N PRO A 108 -12.20 -5.91 0.96
CA PRO A 108 -13.32 -5.49 0.12
C PRO A 108 -14.66 -5.78 0.82
N ASP A 109 -15.63 -4.87 0.63
CA ASP A 109 -17.00 -4.99 1.17
C ASP A 109 -18.09 -4.68 0.13
N GLY A 110 -17.71 -4.36 -1.11
CA GLY A 110 -18.61 -4.02 -2.22
C GLY A 110 -19.34 -2.67 -2.06
N LYS A 111 -19.05 -1.90 -1.01
CA LYS A 111 -19.77 -0.65 -0.68
C LYS A 111 -18.90 0.59 -0.88
N GLY A 112 -17.63 0.49 -0.57
CA GLY A 112 -16.74 1.62 -0.65
C GLY A 112 -15.28 1.25 -0.44
N TYR A 113 -14.43 2.26 -0.35
CA TYR A 113 -13.00 2.10 -0.24
C TYR A 113 -12.44 2.87 0.95
N ARG A 114 -11.32 2.40 1.49
CA ARG A 114 -10.56 3.14 2.48
C ARG A 114 -9.10 3.17 2.07
N ILE A 115 -8.53 4.38 2.04
CA ILE A 115 -7.08 4.60 1.91
C ILE A 115 -6.54 5.27 3.16
N ALA A 116 -5.22 5.31 3.30
CA ALA A 116 -4.56 6.15 4.29
C ALA A 116 -3.39 6.90 3.66
N VAL A 117 -3.33 8.19 3.95
CA VAL A 117 -2.41 9.13 3.33
C VAL A 117 -1.45 9.67 4.37
N LYS A 118 -0.16 9.46 4.15
CA LYS A 118 0.88 10.11 4.93
C LYS A 118 1.08 11.53 4.41
N ARG A 119 1.13 12.50 5.33
CA ARG A 119 1.51 13.86 5.03
C ARG A 119 2.99 13.91 4.65
N GLU A 120 3.29 14.30 3.43
CA GLU A 120 4.66 14.48 2.96
C GLU A 120 5.08 15.95 3.02
N ASN A 121 6.29 16.19 3.49
CA ASN A 121 6.83 17.55 3.54
C ASN A 121 6.94 18.13 2.12
N GLY A 122 6.28 19.26 1.88
CA GLY A 122 6.20 19.88 0.54
C GLY A 122 5.30 19.15 -0.45
N GLY A 123 4.67 18.03 -0.08
CA GLY A 123 3.76 17.27 -0.94
C GLY A 123 2.45 18.01 -1.17
N GLN A 124 2.15 18.36 -2.42
CA GLN A 124 0.97 19.17 -2.75
C GLN A 124 -0.34 18.44 -2.47
N VAL A 125 -0.46 17.19 -2.95
CA VAL A 125 -1.69 16.39 -2.81
C VAL A 125 -1.90 15.92 -1.37
N SER A 126 -0.86 15.38 -0.72
CA SER A 126 -0.98 14.89 0.65
C SER A 126 -1.35 16.01 1.63
N ASN A 127 -0.74 17.20 1.47
CA ASN A 127 -1.10 18.35 2.32
C ASN A 127 -2.52 18.84 2.04
N TRP A 128 -2.96 18.90 0.78
CA TRP A 128 -4.33 19.26 0.46
C TRP A 128 -5.35 18.29 1.09
N LEU A 129 -5.10 16.98 0.99
CA LEU A 129 -5.95 15.96 1.61
C LEU A 129 -6.02 16.12 3.13
N HIS A 130 -4.90 16.44 3.78
CA HIS A 130 -4.87 16.63 5.23
C HIS A 130 -5.54 17.93 5.66
N ASP A 131 -5.28 19.06 4.97
CA ASP A 131 -5.65 20.40 5.45
C ASP A 131 -6.98 20.89 4.91
N SER A 132 -7.31 20.55 3.66
CA SER A 132 -8.42 21.16 2.92
C SER A 132 -9.58 20.20 2.66
N ALA A 133 -9.30 18.94 2.32
CA ALA A 133 -10.34 17.95 2.03
C ALA A 133 -11.24 17.69 3.25
N LYS A 134 -12.56 17.61 3.01
CA LYS A 134 -13.59 17.46 4.06
C LYS A 134 -14.50 16.30 3.71
N GLU A 135 -15.16 15.78 4.74
CA GLU A 135 -16.31 14.89 4.56
C GLU A 135 -17.38 15.60 3.74
N GLY A 136 -17.93 14.93 2.75
CA GLY A 136 -18.83 15.48 1.76
C GLY A 136 -18.17 15.88 0.43
N ASP A 137 -16.87 16.13 0.40
CA ASP A 137 -16.14 16.45 -0.85
C ASP A 137 -16.15 15.28 -1.81
N VAL A 138 -16.14 15.61 -3.12
CA VAL A 138 -16.13 14.63 -4.20
C VAL A 138 -14.73 14.55 -4.80
N VAL A 139 -14.21 13.35 -4.93
CA VAL A 139 -12.97 13.01 -5.62
C VAL A 139 -13.25 12.00 -6.72
N TYR A 140 -12.33 11.85 -7.66
CA TYR A 140 -12.46 10.88 -8.74
C TYR A 140 -11.47 9.74 -8.53
N LEU A 141 -11.96 8.50 -8.57
CA LEU A 141 -11.15 7.31 -8.37
C LEU A 141 -11.12 6.47 -9.65
N ALA A 142 -9.93 5.98 -10.02
CA ALA A 142 -9.83 4.86 -10.94
C ALA A 142 -10.13 3.55 -10.21
N ALA A 143 -10.52 2.52 -10.97
CA ALA A 143 -10.78 1.21 -10.39
C ALA A 143 -9.52 0.62 -9.70
N PRO A 144 -9.69 -0.24 -8.67
CA PRO A 144 -8.57 -0.88 -7.99
C PRO A 144 -7.64 -1.61 -8.96
N ALA A 145 -6.32 -1.45 -8.77
CA ALA A 145 -5.28 -2.03 -9.60
C ALA A 145 -4.05 -2.43 -8.76
N GLY A 146 -3.08 -3.10 -9.40
CA GLY A 146 -1.80 -3.51 -8.80
C GLY A 146 -1.64 -5.01 -8.75
N ASP A 147 -0.39 -5.44 -8.86
CA ASP A 147 0.01 -6.85 -8.89
C ASP A 147 0.53 -7.34 -7.52
N PHE A 148 0.72 -6.42 -6.58
CA PHE A 148 1.08 -6.73 -5.20
C PHE A 148 -0.18 -6.97 -4.37
N PHE A 149 -0.48 -8.23 -4.10
CA PHE A 149 -1.63 -8.62 -3.27
C PHE A 149 -1.41 -9.96 -2.59
N LEU A 150 -2.16 -10.19 -1.52
CA LEU A 150 -2.14 -11.44 -0.79
C LEU A 150 -2.68 -12.59 -1.66
N ASN A 151 -1.83 -13.57 -1.91
CA ASN A 151 -2.20 -14.78 -2.66
C ASN A 151 -1.56 -16.00 -1.98
N VAL A 152 -2.25 -16.56 -1.00
CA VAL A 152 -1.77 -17.69 -0.20
C VAL A 152 -2.88 -18.73 0.01
N ALA A 153 -2.50 -20.00 0.11
CA ALA A 153 -3.41 -21.04 0.54
C ALA A 153 -3.73 -20.91 2.05
N PRO A 154 -4.86 -21.45 2.53
CA PRO A 154 -5.27 -21.31 3.93
C PRO A 154 -4.24 -21.79 4.95
N GLU A 155 -3.43 -22.82 4.62
CA GLU A 155 -2.42 -23.39 5.52
C GLU A 155 -1.05 -22.71 5.43
N THR A 156 -0.90 -21.73 4.53
CA THR A 156 0.39 -21.06 4.29
C THR A 156 0.65 -20.00 5.35
N PRO A 157 1.73 -20.09 6.14
CA PRO A 157 2.07 -19.03 7.09
C PRO A 157 2.48 -17.75 6.39
N VAL A 158 2.15 -16.60 6.98
CA VAL A 158 2.35 -15.27 6.38
C VAL A 158 3.05 -14.33 7.35
N THR A 159 4.04 -13.62 6.88
CA THR A 159 4.65 -12.51 7.60
C THR A 159 4.45 -11.20 6.81
N LEU A 160 3.81 -10.23 7.46
CA LEU A 160 3.55 -8.88 6.95
C LEU A 160 4.57 -7.92 7.57
N LEU A 161 5.51 -7.41 6.75
CA LEU A 161 6.57 -6.50 7.20
C LEU A 161 6.34 -5.10 6.65
N SER A 162 6.39 -4.10 7.51
CA SER A 162 6.14 -2.73 7.10
C SER A 162 7.00 -1.69 7.82
N GLY A 163 7.34 -0.62 7.09
CA GLY A 163 7.96 0.58 7.62
C GLY A 163 7.09 1.81 7.40
N GLY A 164 6.72 2.51 8.47
CA GLY A 164 5.91 3.73 8.39
C GLY A 164 4.58 3.51 7.65
N VAL A 165 4.28 4.33 6.62
CA VAL A 165 3.04 4.22 5.84
C VAL A 165 2.94 2.94 5.00
N GLY A 166 4.03 2.19 4.81
CA GLY A 166 4.01 0.88 4.14
C GLY A 166 3.12 -0.16 4.82
N GLN A 167 2.63 0.09 6.02
CA GLN A 167 1.62 -0.75 6.66
C GLN A 167 0.26 -0.76 5.94
N THR A 168 -0.02 0.19 5.05
CA THR A 168 -1.34 0.34 4.42
C THR A 168 -1.79 -0.88 3.62
N PRO A 169 -1.01 -1.46 2.69
CA PRO A 169 -1.41 -2.70 2.02
C PRO A 169 -1.44 -3.90 2.98
N MET A 170 -0.53 -3.94 3.97
CA MET A 170 -0.47 -5.01 4.97
C MET A 170 -1.74 -5.05 5.82
N LEU A 171 -2.33 -3.89 6.12
CA LEU A 171 -3.55 -3.81 6.92
C LEU A 171 -4.75 -4.46 6.20
N ALA A 172 -4.87 -4.28 4.88
CA ALA A 172 -5.89 -4.96 4.09
C ALA A 172 -5.67 -6.49 4.06
N MET A 173 -4.41 -6.93 3.97
CA MET A 173 -4.04 -8.34 4.02
C MET A 173 -4.38 -8.95 5.39
N LEU A 174 -4.02 -8.25 6.48
CA LEU A 174 -4.35 -8.68 7.84
C LEU A 174 -5.86 -8.76 8.07
N ASP A 175 -6.63 -7.79 7.60
CA ASP A 175 -8.11 -7.79 7.73
C ASP A 175 -8.75 -9.00 7.03
N VAL A 176 -8.26 -9.37 5.85
CA VAL A 176 -8.75 -10.57 5.14
C VAL A 176 -8.37 -11.85 5.89
N LEU A 177 -7.11 -11.97 6.34
CA LEU A 177 -6.63 -13.13 7.10
C LEU A 177 -7.43 -13.29 8.42
N ALA A 178 -7.65 -12.19 9.13
CA ALA A 178 -8.43 -12.16 10.37
C ALA A 178 -9.88 -12.59 10.15
N LYS A 179 -10.55 -12.05 9.12
CA LYS A 179 -11.94 -12.41 8.78
C LYS A 179 -12.09 -13.85 8.31
N ALA A 180 -11.07 -14.39 7.64
CA ALA A 180 -11.02 -15.80 7.25
C ALA A 180 -10.64 -16.73 8.43
N GLN A 181 -10.28 -16.18 9.59
CA GLN A 181 -9.71 -16.95 10.71
C GLN A 181 -8.57 -17.87 10.24
N HIS A 182 -7.63 -17.29 9.50
CA HIS A 182 -6.53 -18.00 8.86
C HIS A 182 -5.82 -18.94 9.87
N PRO A 183 -5.78 -20.26 9.62
CA PRO A 183 -5.36 -21.23 10.64
C PRO A 183 -3.85 -21.33 10.82
N ALA A 184 -3.07 -20.87 9.81
CA ALA A 184 -1.62 -20.85 9.88
C ALA A 184 -1.09 -19.64 10.66
N GLN A 185 0.22 -19.60 10.93
CA GLN A 185 0.86 -18.48 11.60
C GLN A 185 0.75 -17.21 10.77
N VAL A 186 0.33 -16.12 11.40
CA VAL A 186 0.38 -14.75 10.84
C VAL A 186 1.26 -13.90 11.73
N ASN A 187 2.30 -13.30 11.15
CA ASN A 187 3.16 -12.36 11.82
C ASN A 187 2.90 -10.94 11.30
N TRP A 188 2.85 -9.97 12.20
CA TRP A 188 2.82 -8.54 11.92
C TRP A 188 4.07 -7.88 12.47
N PHE A 189 4.98 -7.47 11.59
CA PHE A 189 6.24 -6.83 11.95
C PHE A 189 6.26 -5.40 11.42
N HIS A 190 6.31 -4.43 12.33
CA HIS A 190 6.19 -3.03 11.98
C HIS A 190 7.30 -2.18 12.57
N ALA A 191 7.89 -1.30 11.74
CA ALA A 191 8.87 -0.32 12.17
C ALA A 191 8.31 1.11 12.00
N ALA A 192 8.39 1.92 13.04
CA ALA A 192 8.03 3.33 13.03
C ALA A 192 9.13 4.18 13.69
N GLU A 193 9.06 5.49 13.55
CA GLU A 193 10.01 6.37 14.26
C GLU A 193 9.72 6.39 15.77
N ASN A 194 8.44 6.50 16.13
CA ASN A 194 7.93 6.50 17.51
C ASN A 194 6.39 6.33 17.51
N GLY A 195 5.77 6.36 18.67
CA GLY A 195 4.33 6.22 18.85
C GLY A 195 3.48 7.31 18.20
N ASP A 196 3.97 8.55 18.18
CA ASP A 196 3.23 9.66 17.56
C ASP A 196 2.94 9.45 16.07
N VAL A 197 3.80 8.71 15.39
CA VAL A 197 3.68 8.41 13.94
C VAL A 197 3.24 6.98 13.63
N HIS A 198 3.11 6.12 14.64
CA HIS A 198 2.60 4.77 14.49
C HIS A 198 1.07 4.80 14.34
N ALA A 199 0.57 4.55 13.15
CA ALA A 199 -0.86 4.51 12.86
C ALA A 199 -1.42 3.08 13.02
N PHE A 200 -2.73 2.97 13.26
CA PHE A 200 -3.49 1.71 13.26
C PHE A 200 -3.11 0.67 14.32
N ALA A 201 -2.34 0.99 15.34
CA ALA A 201 -1.91 0.04 16.37
C ALA A 201 -3.10 -0.72 17.00
N ASP A 202 -4.17 0.00 17.40
CA ASP A 202 -5.37 -0.60 17.99
C ASP A 202 -6.13 -1.49 17.00
N GLU A 203 -6.18 -1.10 15.71
CA GLU A 203 -6.85 -1.87 14.66
C GLU A 203 -6.10 -3.18 14.39
N VAL A 204 -4.77 -3.13 14.31
CA VAL A 204 -3.90 -4.31 14.15
C VAL A 204 -4.06 -5.25 15.33
N LYS A 205 -4.05 -4.74 16.56
CA LYS A 205 -4.26 -5.51 17.78
C LYS A 205 -5.62 -6.23 17.75
N ALA A 206 -6.69 -5.49 17.47
CA ALA A 206 -8.05 -6.04 17.41
C ALA A 206 -8.19 -7.13 16.33
N LEU A 207 -7.57 -6.95 15.15
CA LEU A 207 -7.55 -7.96 14.10
C LEU A 207 -6.75 -9.19 14.51
N GLY A 208 -5.57 -8.98 15.11
CA GLY A 208 -4.70 -10.06 15.58
C GLY A 208 -5.35 -10.94 16.65
N GLU A 209 -6.14 -10.36 17.56
CA GLU A 209 -6.87 -11.10 18.61
C GLU A 209 -7.92 -12.08 18.03
N THR A 210 -8.33 -11.89 16.77
CA THR A 210 -9.26 -12.82 16.10
C THR A 210 -8.57 -13.99 15.39
N LEU A 211 -7.25 -13.92 15.22
CA LEU A 211 -6.47 -14.96 14.55
C LEU A 211 -6.07 -16.07 15.56
N PRO A 212 -6.15 -17.34 15.15
CA PRO A 212 -5.76 -18.45 16.02
C PRO A 212 -4.27 -18.47 16.38
N LYS A 213 -3.43 -17.98 15.47
CA LYS A 213 -1.98 -17.93 15.62
C LYS A 213 -1.47 -16.60 15.09
N PHE A 214 -1.29 -15.64 15.99
CA PHE A 214 -0.83 -14.29 15.64
C PHE A 214 0.37 -13.89 16.49
N THR A 215 1.35 -13.28 15.86
CA THR A 215 2.49 -12.65 16.53
C THR A 215 2.65 -11.23 15.98
N SER A 216 2.70 -10.25 16.85
CA SER A 216 3.05 -8.88 16.53
C SER A 216 4.41 -8.52 17.12
N HIS A 217 5.21 -7.77 16.40
CA HIS A 217 6.43 -7.14 16.92
C HIS A 217 6.62 -5.76 16.31
N VAL A 218 6.77 -4.77 17.15
CA VAL A 218 6.89 -3.36 16.78
C VAL A 218 8.25 -2.80 17.22
N TRP A 219 8.95 -2.18 16.27
CA TRP A 219 10.20 -1.45 16.53
C TRP A 219 9.96 0.04 16.45
N TYR A 220 10.41 0.77 17.48
CA TYR A 220 10.50 2.22 17.41
C TYR A 220 11.97 2.63 17.32
N ARG A 221 12.29 3.38 16.27
CA ARG A 221 13.66 3.84 16.04
C ARG A 221 14.13 4.80 17.11
N SER A 222 13.27 5.71 17.54
CA SER A 222 13.54 6.76 18.52
C SER A 222 12.31 6.95 19.42
N PRO A 223 12.00 5.96 20.30
CA PRO A 223 10.83 6.05 21.16
C PRO A 223 10.95 7.21 22.16
N SER A 224 9.82 7.88 22.41
CA SER A 224 9.69 8.90 23.44
C SER A 224 9.64 8.26 24.83
N GLU A 225 9.77 9.08 25.88
CA GLU A 225 9.55 8.61 27.25
C GLU A 225 8.10 8.14 27.48
N ALA A 226 7.13 8.78 26.83
CA ALA A 226 5.74 8.37 26.88
C ALA A 226 5.53 6.98 26.22
N ASP A 227 6.23 6.68 25.10
CA ASP A 227 6.18 5.37 24.46
C ASP A 227 6.70 4.28 25.38
N ARG A 228 7.80 4.53 26.12
CA ARG A 228 8.37 3.60 27.09
C ARG A 228 7.43 3.34 28.27
N GLN A 229 6.80 4.39 28.79
CA GLN A 229 5.85 4.27 29.90
C GLN A 229 4.56 3.56 29.49
N ALA A 230 4.15 3.68 28.24
CA ALA A 230 2.96 3.05 27.70
C ALA A 230 3.20 1.62 27.21
N ASP A 231 4.46 1.12 27.22
CA ASP A 231 4.84 -0.18 26.63
C ASP A 231 4.34 -0.34 25.19
N ALA A 232 4.53 0.73 24.39
CA ALA A 232 3.91 0.87 23.08
C ALA A 232 4.68 0.18 21.94
N PHE A 233 5.83 -0.41 22.24
CA PHE A 233 6.70 -1.10 21.27
C PHE A 233 7.46 -2.22 21.94
N ASP A 234 7.94 -3.18 21.14
CA ASP A 234 8.65 -4.37 21.63
C ASP A 234 10.18 -4.18 21.63
N SER A 235 10.71 -3.41 20.67
CA SER A 235 12.16 -3.21 20.53
C SER A 235 12.49 -1.78 20.09
N GLU A 236 13.62 -1.25 20.59
CA GLU A 236 14.17 0.04 20.18
C GLU A 236 15.20 -0.13 19.06
N GLY A 237 15.21 0.80 18.11
CA GLY A 237 16.18 0.83 17.01
C GLY A 237 15.59 0.37 15.68
N LEU A 238 16.43 -0.16 14.82
CA LEU A 238 16.05 -0.71 13.52
C LEU A 238 15.46 -2.13 13.70
N MET A 239 14.60 -2.52 12.77
CA MET A 239 14.04 -3.87 12.70
C MET A 239 15.16 -4.91 12.61
N ASP A 240 15.25 -5.78 13.61
CA ASP A 240 16.19 -6.91 13.65
C ASP A 240 15.38 -8.22 13.60
N LEU A 241 15.39 -8.88 12.44
CA LEU A 241 14.66 -10.12 12.21
C LEU A 241 15.39 -11.34 12.78
N SER A 242 16.69 -11.23 13.11
CA SER A 242 17.45 -12.33 13.71
C SER A 242 16.92 -12.72 15.08
N ALA A 243 16.40 -11.73 15.83
CA ALA A 243 15.74 -11.95 17.12
C ALA A 243 14.42 -12.73 17.03
N LEU A 244 13.84 -12.83 15.83
CA LEU A 244 12.57 -13.50 15.54
C LEU A 244 12.72 -14.68 14.59
N ALA A 245 13.93 -15.23 14.44
CA ALA A 245 14.21 -16.32 13.52
C ALA A 245 13.33 -17.57 13.77
N ASP A 246 12.94 -17.82 15.01
CA ASP A 246 12.02 -18.89 15.39
C ASP A 246 10.57 -18.68 14.89
N LYS A 247 10.17 -17.45 14.61
CA LYS A 247 8.84 -17.08 14.10
C LYS A 247 8.74 -17.13 12.58
N ILE A 248 9.88 -17.07 11.89
CA ILE A 248 9.96 -16.94 10.43
C ILE A 248 10.65 -18.13 9.75
N GLY A 249 10.98 -19.17 10.50
CA GLY A 249 11.74 -20.32 10.00
C GLY A 249 10.94 -21.34 9.19
N ASP A 250 9.64 -21.18 8.98
CA ASP A 250 8.85 -22.08 8.16
C ASP A 250 9.22 -21.89 6.66
N PRO A 251 9.65 -22.96 5.95
CA PRO A 251 10.08 -22.85 4.55
C PRO A 251 8.97 -22.49 3.57
N GLN A 252 7.70 -22.63 3.95
CA GLN A 252 6.53 -22.28 3.14
C GLN A 252 6.02 -20.87 3.42
N MET A 253 6.55 -20.20 4.45
CA MET A 253 6.10 -18.87 4.86
C MET A 253 6.26 -17.86 3.72
N GLN A 254 5.23 -17.06 3.49
CA GLN A 254 5.24 -15.98 2.52
C GLN A 254 5.45 -14.64 3.23
N PHE A 255 6.32 -13.81 2.69
CA PHE A 255 6.71 -12.52 3.26
C PHE A 255 6.26 -11.39 2.36
N TYR A 256 5.47 -10.47 2.88
CA TYR A 256 5.03 -9.27 2.17
C TYR A 256 5.67 -8.05 2.81
N LEU A 257 6.40 -7.27 2.02
CA LEU A 257 7.19 -6.12 2.47
C LEU A 257 6.71 -4.84 1.81
N CYS A 258 6.52 -3.77 2.60
CA CYS A 258 6.29 -2.45 2.07
C CYS A 258 6.81 -1.36 3.02
N GLY A 259 7.39 -0.31 2.45
CA GLY A 259 7.97 0.81 3.19
C GLY A 259 8.99 1.58 2.37
N PRO A 260 9.79 2.45 2.99
CA PRO A 260 10.89 3.13 2.33
C PRO A 260 11.87 2.14 1.67
N VAL A 261 12.45 2.50 0.52
CA VAL A 261 13.35 1.62 -0.25
C VAL A 261 14.48 1.05 0.62
N ALA A 262 15.12 1.90 1.44
CA ALA A 262 16.19 1.46 2.34
C ALA A 262 15.70 0.44 3.38
N PHE A 263 14.48 0.60 3.91
CA PHE A 263 13.85 -0.36 4.82
C PHE A 263 13.63 -1.71 4.12
N MET A 264 13.05 -1.69 2.93
CA MET A 264 12.75 -2.93 2.19
C MET A 264 14.02 -3.70 1.82
N GLN A 265 15.07 -3.00 1.35
CA GLN A 265 16.36 -3.60 1.05
C GLN A 265 16.98 -4.25 2.30
N PHE A 266 16.95 -3.53 3.42
CA PHE A 266 17.48 -4.02 4.70
C PHE A 266 16.71 -5.25 5.22
N ALA A 267 15.37 -5.20 5.20
CA ALA A 267 14.55 -6.33 5.63
C ALA A 267 14.69 -7.56 4.70
N ALA A 268 14.68 -7.34 3.39
CA ALA A 268 14.85 -8.43 2.42
C ALA A 268 16.24 -9.09 2.53
N GLN A 269 17.28 -8.31 2.78
CA GLN A 269 18.63 -8.84 3.00
C GLN A 269 18.67 -9.74 4.24
N GLN A 270 18.10 -9.30 5.37
CA GLN A 270 18.03 -10.11 6.59
C GLN A 270 17.26 -11.42 6.36
N LEU A 271 16.13 -11.39 5.65
CA LEU A 271 15.37 -12.61 5.33
C LEU A 271 16.21 -13.60 4.54
N VAL A 272 16.96 -13.14 3.54
CA VAL A 272 17.85 -13.99 2.73
C VAL A 272 19.01 -14.55 3.59
N GLU A 273 19.60 -13.75 4.47
CA GLU A 273 20.65 -14.19 5.41
C GLU A 273 20.14 -15.23 6.42
N LEU A 274 18.85 -15.16 6.78
CA LEU A 274 18.15 -16.15 7.62
C LEU A 274 17.70 -17.39 6.83
N GLY A 275 18.01 -17.49 5.54
CA GLY A 275 17.73 -18.67 4.73
C GLY A 275 16.35 -18.69 4.04
N VAL A 276 15.63 -17.57 4.07
CA VAL A 276 14.34 -17.47 3.36
C VAL A 276 14.55 -17.52 1.85
N ASN A 277 13.74 -18.34 1.15
CA ASN A 277 13.74 -18.38 -0.31
C ASN A 277 13.26 -17.05 -0.88
N LYS A 278 14.01 -16.49 -1.83
CA LYS A 278 13.68 -15.21 -2.49
C LYS A 278 12.31 -15.22 -3.18
N ASP A 279 11.88 -16.38 -3.67
CA ASP A 279 10.58 -16.54 -4.32
C ASP A 279 9.40 -16.37 -3.35
N ASN A 280 9.65 -16.46 -2.04
CA ASN A 280 8.66 -16.24 -0.99
C ASN A 280 8.63 -14.78 -0.51
N ILE A 281 9.46 -13.90 -1.07
CA ILE A 281 9.56 -12.49 -0.66
C ILE A 281 8.89 -11.61 -1.72
N HIS A 282 7.77 -11.00 -1.34
CA HIS A 282 6.98 -10.10 -2.17
C HIS A 282 7.11 -8.67 -1.63
N TYR A 283 7.31 -7.69 -2.50
CA TYR A 283 7.47 -6.29 -2.07
C TYR A 283 6.81 -5.30 -3.01
N GLU A 284 6.28 -4.24 -2.41
CA GLU A 284 5.71 -3.09 -3.10
C GLU A 284 6.51 -1.84 -2.76
N CYS A 285 6.97 -1.14 -3.79
CA CYS A 285 7.73 0.10 -3.63
C CYS A 285 6.83 1.29 -3.89
N PHE A 286 6.64 2.14 -2.89
CA PHE A 286 6.00 3.43 -3.11
C PHE A 286 6.99 4.34 -3.81
N GLY A 287 6.73 4.64 -5.09
CA GLY A 287 7.53 5.57 -5.87
C GLY A 287 7.41 7.01 -5.37
N PRO A 288 8.33 7.89 -5.78
CA PRO A 288 8.26 9.32 -5.51
C PRO A 288 7.07 9.99 -6.20
#